data_a64795d34495d1514dd7622f2c6e5e29
#
_entry.id   a64795d34495d1514dd7622f2c6e5e29
#
_cell.length_a   1.000
_cell.length_b   1.000
_cell.length_c   1.000
_cell.angle_alpha   90.00
_cell.angle_beta   90.00
_cell.angle_gamma   90.00
#
_symmetry.space_group_name_H-M   'P 1'
#
loop_
_entity.id
_entity.type
_entity.pdbx_description
1 polymer ?
#
loop_
_entity_poly.entity_id
_entity_poly.type
_entity_poly.pdbx_seq_one_letter_code
_entity_poly.pdbx_strand_id
1 'polypeptide(L)'
;YVGLPDGQMGNSEVGHLNIGAGRIVYQDLVKINRACADGSILKNKEIVSAYEYAVKNGKNVHLMGLTSNGGVHSSLDHLFKLVEIGKEYGIGHTYVHCFMDGRDTDPQSGKGFIEQLAAKCAETGNADIASIVGRFYAMDRDKRWERVKVAYDLIVAGEGKQATDMVAAMQESYDDGVTDEFVKPIHNSTVDGTIKEGDVVIFFNYRNDRAKELTIVLTQQDMEDQGMTTIPGLQFDCMTPYDASFQGVHILFPKENVTNTLGESLASKGLKQLHTAETEKYAHVTFFFNGGRETPYEGEERILVASPKVQTYDLKPEMSAFEVKDKLVEAIKEDKYDFIVVNFANGDMVGHTGIYEAIEKAVK
;
A
#
# COMPACT_ATOMS: atom_id res chain seq x y z
N TYR A 1 -5.41 9.84 -17.69
CA TYR A 1 -5.37 9.65 -16.22
C TYR A 1 -6.36 8.57 -15.84
N VAL A 2 -5.86 7.52 -15.20
CA VAL A 2 -6.65 6.34 -14.77
C VAL A 2 -6.49 6.05 -13.27
N GLY A 3 -6.13 7.05 -12.47
CA GLY A 3 -5.97 6.92 -11.02
C GLY A 3 -4.63 6.30 -10.58
N LEU A 4 -3.69 6.14 -11.49
CA LEU A 4 -2.30 5.74 -11.25
C LEU A 4 -1.39 6.98 -11.23
N PRO A 5 -0.20 6.91 -10.60
CA PRO A 5 0.81 7.96 -10.70
C PRO A 5 1.21 8.25 -12.15
N ASP A 6 1.64 9.48 -12.41
CA ASP A 6 2.15 9.86 -13.73
C ASP A 6 3.37 9.01 -14.09
N GLY A 7 3.41 8.53 -15.34
CA GLY A 7 4.48 7.68 -15.83
C GLY A 7 4.37 6.19 -15.47
N GLN A 8 3.45 5.81 -14.61
CA GLN A 8 3.21 4.39 -14.31
C GLN A 8 2.36 3.74 -15.39
N MET A 9 2.79 2.56 -15.85
CA MET A 9 2.03 1.75 -16.80
C MET A 9 0.69 1.36 -16.21
N GLY A 10 -0.39 1.43 -17.02
CA GLY A 10 -1.71 0.94 -16.65
C GLY A 10 -1.72 -0.58 -16.43
N ASN A 11 -2.75 -1.04 -15.74
CA ASN A 11 -3.01 -2.46 -15.55
C ASN A 11 -4.51 -2.77 -15.70
N SER A 12 -4.83 -4.05 -15.91
CA SER A 12 -6.20 -4.48 -16.18
C SER A 12 -7.14 -4.25 -14.99
N GLU A 13 -6.66 -4.39 -13.75
CA GLU A 13 -7.48 -4.19 -12.55
C GLU A 13 -7.99 -2.75 -12.48
N VAL A 14 -7.07 -1.79 -12.54
CA VAL A 14 -7.40 -0.36 -12.51
C VAL A 14 -8.25 0.05 -13.73
N GLY A 15 -7.93 -0.48 -14.93
CA GLY A 15 -8.69 -0.19 -16.14
C GLY A 15 -10.15 -0.61 -16.03
N HIS A 16 -10.41 -1.86 -15.62
CA HIS A 16 -11.78 -2.37 -15.49
C HIS A 16 -12.54 -1.70 -14.34
N LEU A 17 -11.84 -1.39 -13.24
CA LEU A 17 -12.42 -0.64 -12.13
C LEU A 17 -12.92 0.75 -12.59
N ASN A 18 -12.11 1.47 -13.37
CA ASN A 18 -12.49 2.78 -13.90
C ASN A 18 -13.64 2.70 -14.91
N ILE A 19 -13.61 1.70 -15.81
CA ILE A 19 -14.69 1.48 -16.80
C ILE A 19 -16.00 1.21 -16.06
N GLY A 20 -16.00 0.26 -15.12
CA GLY A 20 -17.19 -0.10 -14.35
C GLY A 20 -17.68 1.03 -13.44
N ALA A 21 -16.78 1.83 -12.89
CA ALA A 21 -17.12 3.00 -12.07
C ALA A 21 -17.64 4.20 -12.89
N GLY A 22 -17.33 4.27 -14.19
CA GLY A 22 -17.64 5.43 -15.02
C GLY A 22 -16.89 6.71 -14.60
N ARG A 23 -15.85 6.58 -13.79
CA ARG A 23 -15.03 7.67 -13.26
C ARG A 23 -13.64 7.19 -12.89
N ILE A 24 -12.72 8.15 -12.68
CA ILE A 24 -11.38 7.84 -12.19
C ILE A 24 -11.46 7.37 -10.73
N VAL A 25 -10.97 6.14 -10.46
CA VAL A 25 -10.80 5.59 -9.11
C VAL A 25 -9.32 5.67 -8.77
N TYR A 26 -8.98 6.57 -7.87
CA TYR A 26 -7.59 6.80 -7.51
C TYR A 26 -7.04 5.68 -6.64
N GLN A 27 -5.86 5.17 -7.01
CA GLN A 27 -5.10 4.23 -6.19
C GLN A 27 -4.57 4.91 -4.92
N ASP A 28 -4.25 4.13 -3.88
CA ASP A 28 -3.90 4.65 -2.57
C ASP A 28 -2.81 5.72 -2.63
N LEU A 29 -1.71 5.49 -3.36
CA LEU A 29 -0.64 6.49 -3.52
C LEU A 29 -1.19 7.82 -4.06
N VAL A 30 -1.98 7.78 -5.14
CA VAL A 30 -2.51 9.00 -5.78
C VAL A 30 -3.57 9.67 -4.90
N LYS A 31 -4.41 8.87 -4.22
CA LYS A 31 -5.41 9.37 -3.26
C LYS A 31 -4.74 10.16 -2.14
N ILE A 32 -3.68 9.60 -1.55
CA ILE A 32 -2.95 10.23 -0.46
C ILE A 32 -2.15 11.44 -0.96
N ASN A 33 -1.47 11.33 -2.11
CA ASN A 33 -0.76 12.46 -2.74
C ASN A 33 -1.69 13.67 -2.92
N ARG A 34 -2.91 13.44 -3.42
CA ARG A 34 -3.91 14.49 -3.60
C ARG A 34 -4.33 15.10 -2.27
N ALA A 35 -4.60 14.28 -1.26
CA ALA A 35 -4.98 14.74 0.07
C ALA A 35 -3.87 15.58 0.72
N CYS A 36 -2.60 15.23 0.49
CA CYS A 36 -1.47 16.04 0.93
C CYS A 36 -1.38 17.37 0.17
N ALA A 37 -1.55 17.34 -1.16
CA ALA A 37 -1.38 18.51 -2.02
C ALA A 37 -2.50 19.56 -1.85
N ASP A 38 -3.76 19.10 -1.71
CA ASP A 38 -4.91 20.00 -1.53
C ASP A 38 -5.20 20.34 -0.06
N GLY A 39 -4.44 19.77 0.87
CA GLY A 39 -4.57 19.96 2.31
C GLY A 39 -5.77 19.24 2.94
N SER A 40 -6.51 18.43 2.19
CA SER A 40 -7.67 17.68 2.74
C SER A 40 -7.27 16.64 3.78
N ILE A 41 -5.99 16.22 3.80
CA ILE A 41 -5.44 15.35 4.83
C ILE A 41 -5.61 15.94 6.25
N LEU A 42 -5.58 17.26 6.40
CA LEU A 42 -5.83 17.97 7.67
C LEU A 42 -7.28 17.81 8.18
N LYS A 43 -8.20 17.40 7.31
CA LYS A 43 -9.60 17.12 7.64
C LYS A 43 -9.88 15.61 7.77
N ASN A 44 -8.87 14.78 7.60
CA ASN A 44 -9.00 13.34 7.81
C ASN A 44 -9.32 13.09 9.29
N LYS A 45 -10.41 12.40 9.57
CA LYS A 45 -10.95 12.24 10.93
C LYS A 45 -9.97 11.52 11.86
N GLU A 46 -9.27 10.50 11.36
CA GLU A 46 -8.32 9.74 12.16
C GLU A 46 -7.05 10.57 12.44
N ILE A 47 -6.55 11.32 11.45
CA ILE A 47 -5.43 12.26 11.66
C ILE A 47 -5.80 13.30 12.71
N VAL A 48 -6.98 13.95 12.58
CA VAL A 48 -7.45 14.92 13.58
C VAL A 48 -7.52 14.27 14.96
N SER A 49 -8.14 13.08 15.05
CA SER A 49 -8.27 12.35 16.32
C SER A 49 -6.92 12.03 16.95
N ALA A 50 -5.96 11.53 16.15
CA ALA A 50 -4.63 11.14 16.62
C ALA A 50 -3.85 12.36 17.18
N TYR A 51 -3.80 13.44 16.43
CA TYR A 51 -3.06 14.62 16.86
C TYR A 51 -3.73 15.37 18.02
N GLU A 52 -5.07 15.51 18.01
CA GLU A 52 -5.81 16.09 19.15
C GLU A 52 -5.64 15.24 20.42
N TYR A 53 -5.65 13.91 20.29
CA TYR A 53 -5.38 13.00 21.40
C TYR A 53 -3.98 13.26 21.98
N ALA A 54 -2.95 13.34 21.11
CA ALA A 54 -1.58 13.59 21.54
C ALA A 54 -1.45 14.91 22.31
N VAL A 55 -2.00 16.00 21.76
CA VAL A 55 -2.00 17.32 22.41
C VAL A 55 -2.71 17.27 23.77
N LYS A 56 -3.92 16.73 23.80
CA LYS A 56 -4.77 16.69 25.00
C LYS A 56 -4.14 15.89 26.13
N ASN A 57 -3.43 14.79 25.80
CA ASN A 57 -2.88 13.89 26.79
C ASN A 57 -1.36 14.08 27.01
N GLY A 58 -0.74 15.08 26.36
CA GLY A 58 0.69 15.33 26.46
C GLY A 58 1.54 14.16 25.96
N LYS A 59 1.09 13.51 24.90
CA LYS A 59 1.74 12.33 24.30
C LYS A 59 2.57 12.72 23.08
N ASN A 60 3.58 11.92 22.76
CA ASN A 60 4.38 12.08 21.57
C ASN A 60 3.68 11.44 20.35
N VAL A 61 4.07 11.89 19.17
CA VAL A 61 3.69 11.28 17.91
C VAL A 61 4.92 10.60 17.30
N HIS A 62 4.77 9.33 16.97
CA HIS A 62 5.79 8.52 16.29
C HIS A 62 5.33 8.24 14.86
N LEU A 63 6.14 8.66 13.90
CA LEU A 63 5.94 8.35 12.48
C LEU A 63 6.92 7.23 12.11
N MET A 64 6.44 6.09 11.64
CA MET A 64 7.32 5.01 11.24
C MET A 64 6.99 4.47 9.85
N GLY A 65 8.00 4.08 9.09
CA GLY A 65 7.80 3.52 7.74
C GLY A 65 9.01 3.62 6.83
N LEU A 66 8.83 3.12 5.62
CA LEU A 66 9.88 3.11 4.60
C LEU A 66 10.17 4.54 4.14
N THR A 67 11.40 4.99 4.39
CA THR A 67 11.84 6.37 4.16
C THR A 67 12.61 6.44 2.84
N SER A 68 11.87 6.48 1.72
CA SER A 68 12.41 6.59 0.37
C SER A 68 11.40 7.24 -0.59
N ASN A 69 11.86 7.57 -1.79
CA ASN A 69 11.03 8.06 -2.89
C ASN A 69 10.67 6.96 -3.90
N GLY A 70 10.87 5.68 -3.58
CA GLY A 70 10.59 4.56 -4.48
C GLY A 70 9.11 4.41 -4.85
N GLY A 71 8.19 4.92 -4.02
CA GLY A 71 6.77 4.97 -4.33
C GLY A 71 6.06 3.61 -4.37
N VAL A 72 6.67 2.55 -3.82
CA VAL A 72 6.10 1.20 -3.79
C VAL A 72 5.33 0.93 -2.50
N HIS A 73 5.91 1.29 -1.36
CA HIS A 73 5.33 1.04 -0.03
C HIS A 73 4.89 2.31 0.69
N SER A 74 5.57 3.41 0.41
CA SER A 74 5.44 4.70 1.11
C SER A 74 5.84 5.85 0.19
N SER A 75 5.72 7.08 0.69
CA SER A 75 6.21 8.28 0.02
C SER A 75 6.83 9.25 1.02
N LEU A 76 7.97 9.83 0.69
CA LEU A 76 8.60 10.90 1.48
C LEU A 76 7.68 12.12 1.62
N ASP A 77 6.92 12.46 0.56
CA ASP A 77 5.99 13.61 0.61
C ASP A 77 4.90 13.40 1.65
N HIS A 78 4.42 12.15 1.83
CA HIS A 78 3.48 11.83 2.89
C HIS A 78 4.11 11.98 4.27
N LEU A 79 5.33 11.49 4.47
CA LEU A 79 6.08 11.65 5.72
C LEU A 79 6.30 13.14 6.03
N PHE A 80 6.77 13.92 5.07
CA PHE A 80 7.00 15.35 5.27
C PHE A 80 5.71 16.08 5.67
N LYS A 81 4.59 15.72 5.02
CA LYS A 81 3.29 16.30 5.36
C LYS A 81 2.84 15.94 6.78
N LEU A 82 3.05 14.70 7.22
CA LEU A 82 2.75 14.28 8.59
C LEU A 82 3.61 15.02 9.62
N VAL A 83 4.89 15.26 9.33
CA VAL A 83 5.77 16.09 10.18
C VAL A 83 5.26 17.53 10.27
N GLU A 84 4.85 18.13 9.15
CA GLU A 84 4.24 19.48 9.11
C GLU A 84 2.96 19.56 9.94
N ILE A 85 2.08 18.56 9.85
CA ILE A 85 0.85 18.47 10.63
C ILE A 85 1.16 18.48 12.13
N GLY A 86 2.19 17.79 12.58
CA GLY A 86 2.63 17.80 13.97
C GLY A 86 2.93 19.23 14.48
N LYS A 87 3.59 20.05 13.64
CA LYS A 87 3.82 21.48 13.97
C LYS A 87 2.52 22.27 14.01
N GLU A 88 1.63 22.08 13.04
CA GLU A 88 0.35 22.79 12.95
C GLU A 88 -0.53 22.54 14.18
N TYR A 89 -0.56 21.30 14.68
CA TYR A 89 -1.29 20.92 15.89
C TYR A 89 -0.58 21.31 17.20
N GLY A 90 0.69 21.75 17.13
CA GLY A 90 1.47 22.09 18.32
C GLY A 90 1.84 20.88 19.17
N ILE A 91 2.11 19.74 18.53
CA ILE A 91 2.60 18.54 19.21
C ILE A 91 3.89 18.88 19.95
N GLY A 92 4.03 18.38 21.18
CA GLY A 92 5.23 18.60 21.97
C GLY A 92 6.47 18.05 21.27
N HIS A 93 6.39 16.83 20.74
CA HIS A 93 7.45 16.27 19.91
C HIS A 93 6.95 15.21 18.94
N THR A 94 7.54 15.18 17.73
CA THR A 94 7.31 14.17 16.69
C THR A 94 8.62 13.40 16.47
N TYR A 95 8.58 12.09 16.64
CA TYR A 95 9.71 11.19 16.40
C TYR A 95 9.54 10.41 15.12
N VAL A 96 10.58 10.35 14.29
CA VAL A 96 10.55 9.59 13.05
C VAL A 96 11.44 8.36 13.13
N HIS A 97 10.87 7.19 12.90
CA HIS A 97 11.56 5.91 12.81
C HIS A 97 11.69 5.52 11.34
N CYS A 98 12.90 5.65 10.80
CA CYS A 98 13.19 5.49 9.39
C CYS A 98 13.53 4.03 9.05
N PHE A 99 12.75 3.42 8.14
CA PHE A 99 13.13 2.14 7.55
C PHE A 99 13.80 2.41 6.20
N MET A 100 15.02 1.90 6.01
CA MET A 100 15.81 2.19 4.80
C MET A 100 15.51 1.19 3.70
N ASP A 101 15.47 1.66 2.46
CA ASP A 101 14.96 0.92 1.30
C ASP A 101 16.03 0.05 0.61
N GLY A 102 16.73 0.54 -0.36
CA GLY A 102 17.75 -0.17 -1.13
C GLY A 102 17.26 -1.32 -2.03
N ARG A 103 15.92 -1.51 -2.16
CA ARG A 103 15.29 -2.46 -3.09
C ARG A 103 14.49 -1.79 -4.19
N ASP A 104 13.70 -0.79 -3.80
CA ASP A 104 12.86 -0.02 -4.71
C ASP A 104 13.57 1.29 -5.12
N THR A 105 14.74 1.55 -4.53
CA THR A 105 15.66 2.65 -4.81
C THR A 105 17.10 2.15 -4.83
N ASP A 106 18.04 2.98 -5.29
CA ASP A 106 19.46 2.66 -5.26
C ASP A 106 19.93 2.29 -3.85
N PRO A 107 20.77 1.25 -3.70
CA PRO A 107 21.20 0.72 -2.40
C PRO A 107 21.94 1.69 -1.48
N GLN A 108 22.40 2.83 -1.99
CA GLN A 108 23.09 3.86 -1.20
C GLN A 108 22.42 5.25 -1.34
N SER A 109 21.14 5.29 -1.71
CA SER A 109 20.39 6.55 -1.80
C SER A 109 19.81 7.03 -0.46
N GLY A 110 19.74 6.16 0.54
CA GLY A 110 19.09 6.39 1.82
C GLY A 110 19.66 7.57 2.60
N LYS A 111 20.99 7.78 2.56
CA LYS A 111 21.61 8.96 3.18
C LYS A 111 20.98 10.27 2.70
N GLY A 112 20.75 10.40 1.38
CA GLY A 112 20.13 11.59 0.81
C GLY A 112 18.66 11.77 1.26
N PHE A 113 17.94 10.70 1.54
CA PHE A 113 16.59 10.78 2.12
C PHE A 113 16.62 11.21 3.59
N ILE A 114 17.59 10.72 4.36
CA ILE A 114 17.81 11.15 5.75
C ILE A 114 18.21 12.63 5.82
N GLU A 115 19.06 13.11 4.90
CA GLU A 115 19.41 14.53 4.80
C GLU A 115 18.16 15.41 4.54
N GLN A 116 17.30 15.02 3.61
CA GLN A 116 16.06 15.73 3.31
C GLN A 116 15.11 15.75 4.54
N LEU A 117 14.98 14.62 5.21
CA LEU A 117 14.14 14.51 6.40
C LEU A 117 14.70 15.35 7.56
N ALA A 118 16.02 15.32 7.78
CA ALA A 118 16.67 16.14 8.81
C ALA A 118 16.44 17.64 8.57
N ALA A 119 16.52 18.08 7.29
CA ALA A 119 16.19 19.45 6.92
C ALA A 119 14.71 19.79 7.22
N LYS A 120 13.77 18.88 6.93
CA LYS A 120 12.34 19.04 7.23
C LYS A 120 12.08 19.11 8.74
N CYS A 121 12.72 18.27 9.54
CA CYS A 121 12.63 18.31 11.00
C CYS A 121 13.17 19.63 11.56
N ALA A 122 14.29 20.12 11.05
CA ALA A 122 14.85 21.42 11.45
C ALA A 122 13.93 22.58 11.07
N GLU A 123 13.27 22.55 9.92
CA GLU A 123 12.29 23.55 9.46
C GLU A 123 11.06 23.60 10.38
N THR A 124 10.57 22.46 10.83
CA THR A 124 9.41 22.39 11.74
C THR A 124 9.77 22.72 13.18
N GLY A 125 10.95 22.32 13.62
CA GLY A 125 11.51 22.65 14.95
C GLY A 125 10.92 21.82 16.11
N ASN A 126 10.03 20.85 15.82
CA ASN A 126 9.43 19.97 16.83
C ASN A 126 9.45 18.50 16.41
N ALA A 127 10.35 18.14 15.52
CA ALA A 127 10.49 16.77 15.04
C ALA A 127 11.97 16.37 14.97
N ASP A 128 12.25 15.10 15.25
CA ASP A 128 13.59 14.52 15.13
C ASP A 128 13.53 13.11 14.54
N ILE A 129 14.60 12.74 13.84
CA ILE A 129 14.83 11.35 13.44
C ILE A 129 15.27 10.59 14.70
N ALA A 130 14.40 9.73 15.22
CA ALA A 130 14.66 8.96 16.43
C ALA A 130 15.48 7.69 16.17
N SER A 131 15.23 7.03 15.04
CA SER A 131 15.93 5.79 14.73
C SER A 131 16.00 5.50 13.23
N ILE A 132 17.00 4.71 12.84
CA ILE A 132 17.18 4.20 11.47
C ILE A 132 17.44 2.69 11.53
N VAL A 133 16.79 1.92 10.65
CA VAL A 133 17.04 0.48 10.47
C VAL A 133 16.68 0.06 9.04
N GLY A 134 17.38 -0.90 8.47
CA GLY A 134 17.07 -1.43 7.14
C GLY A 134 15.75 -2.17 7.09
N ARG A 135 15.07 -2.10 5.94
CA ARG A 135 13.79 -2.80 5.70
C ARG A 135 13.89 -4.32 5.83
N PHE A 136 15.08 -4.89 5.72
CA PHE A 136 15.34 -6.31 5.97
C PHE A 136 14.86 -6.74 7.36
N TYR A 137 14.96 -5.84 8.34
CA TYR A 137 14.52 -6.07 9.72
C TYR A 137 13.08 -5.60 9.95
N ALA A 138 12.77 -4.36 9.59
CA ALA A 138 11.51 -3.70 9.94
C ALA A 138 10.33 -4.07 9.03
N MET A 139 10.59 -4.67 7.88
CA MET A 139 9.58 -4.94 6.85
C MET A 139 9.64 -6.40 6.37
N ASP A 140 9.84 -7.34 7.28
CA ASP A 140 9.68 -8.76 6.99
C ASP A 140 8.21 -9.08 6.67
N ARG A 141 7.97 -10.19 5.96
CA ARG A 141 6.63 -10.72 5.66
C ARG A 141 6.57 -12.26 5.68
N ASP A 142 7.66 -12.87 6.12
CA ASP A 142 7.85 -14.32 6.09
C ASP A 142 7.91 -14.92 7.51
N LYS A 143 7.41 -14.13 8.51
CA LYS A 143 7.40 -14.49 9.94
C LYS A 143 8.78 -14.79 10.51
N ARG A 144 9.76 -14.05 10.04
CA ARG A 144 11.13 -14.09 10.57
C ARG A 144 11.21 -13.18 11.80
N TRP A 145 10.59 -13.64 12.88
CA TRP A 145 10.43 -12.84 14.10
C TRP A 145 11.74 -12.36 14.68
N GLU A 146 12.82 -13.12 14.47
CA GLU A 146 14.19 -12.70 14.83
C GLU A 146 14.64 -11.41 14.13
N ARG A 147 14.12 -11.11 12.92
CA ARG A 147 14.38 -9.87 12.21
C ARG A 147 13.49 -8.75 12.73
N VAL A 148 12.20 -9.04 12.89
CA VAL A 148 11.22 -8.09 13.42
C VAL A 148 11.62 -7.60 14.79
N LYS A 149 12.14 -8.50 15.64
CA LYS A 149 12.65 -8.17 16.97
C LYS A 149 13.74 -7.11 16.95
N VAL A 150 14.66 -7.16 15.98
CA VAL A 150 15.72 -6.15 15.85
C VAL A 150 15.13 -4.73 15.67
N ALA A 151 14.10 -4.60 14.85
CA ALA A 151 13.42 -3.32 14.66
C ALA A 151 12.55 -2.95 15.88
N TYR A 152 11.88 -3.93 16.48
CA TYR A 152 11.08 -3.75 17.69
C TYR A 152 11.94 -3.22 18.86
N ASP A 153 13.06 -3.86 19.16
CA ASP A 153 13.97 -3.46 20.24
C ASP A 153 14.52 -2.04 20.01
N LEU A 154 14.80 -1.69 18.76
CA LEU A 154 15.24 -0.34 18.44
C LEU A 154 14.17 0.71 18.75
N ILE A 155 12.92 0.50 18.29
CA ILE A 155 11.87 1.53 18.42
C ILE A 155 11.24 1.58 19.81
N VAL A 156 11.30 0.48 20.59
CA VAL A 156 10.70 0.39 21.93
C VAL A 156 11.72 0.63 23.03
N ALA A 157 12.96 0.14 22.85
CA ALA A 157 14.00 0.21 23.88
C ALA A 157 15.23 1.05 23.48
N GLY A 158 15.31 1.55 22.24
CA GLY A 158 16.46 2.30 21.75
C GLY A 158 17.72 1.41 21.58
N GLU A 159 17.52 0.11 21.42
CA GLU A 159 18.63 -0.83 21.25
C GLU A 159 19.24 -0.70 19.84
N GLY A 160 20.51 -0.31 19.79
CA GLY A 160 21.23 -0.14 18.54
C GLY A 160 22.48 0.71 18.73
N LYS A 161 23.16 0.98 17.63
CA LYS A 161 24.30 1.93 17.62
C LYS A 161 23.79 3.31 18.01
N GLN A 162 24.42 3.89 19.03
CA GLN A 162 24.08 5.23 19.47
C GLN A 162 24.78 6.27 18.57
N ALA A 163 24.01 7.20 18.03
CA ALA A 163 24.51 8.26 17.15
C ALA A 163 23.92 9.61 17.55
N THR A 164 24.68 10.67 17.37
CA THR A 164 24.23 12.06 17.56
C THR A 164 23.94 12.77 16.24
N ASP A 165 24.45 12.23 15.13
CA ASP A 165 24.22 12.69 13.76
C ASP A 165 23.77 11.50 12.91
N MET A 166 22.49 11.50 12.53
CA MET A 166 21.87 10.40 11.81
C MET A 166 22.33 10.33 10.35
N VAL A 167 22.71 11.46 9.76
CA VAL A 167 23.26 11.52 8.40
C VAL A 167 24.67 10.94 8.36
N ALA A 168 25.51 11.31 9.32
CA ALA A 168 26.84 10.75 9.47
C ALA A 168 26.79 9.24 9.75
N ALA A 169 25.85 8.79 10.59
CA ALA A 169 25.68 7.37 10.90
C ALA A 169 25.31 6.53 9.67
N MET A 170 24.54 7.09 8.73
CA MET A 170 24.27 6.43 7.44
C MET A 170 25.54 6.32 6.58
N GLN A 171 26.38 7.35 6.55
CA GLN A 171 27.65 7.27 5.83
C GLN A 171 28.58 6.21 6.44
N GLU A 172 28.68 6.16 7.74
CA GLU A 172 29.46 5.12 8.43
C GLU A 172 28.98 3.70 8.10
N SER A 173 27.64 3.50 7.96
CA SER A 173 27.09 2.21 7.50
C SER A 173 27.61 1.84 6.11
N TYR A 174 27.64 2.80 5.18
CA TYR A 174 28.17 2.56 3.83
C TYR A 174 29.69 2.31 3.83
N ASP A 175 30.43 3.03 4.63
CA ASP A 175 31.87 2.84 4.80
C ASP A 175 32.20 1.44 5.35
N ASP A 176 31.30 0.89 6.18
CA ASP A 176 31.36 -0.50 6.67
C ASP A 176 30.83 -1.52 5.65
N GLY A 177 30.47 -1.11 4.44
CA GLY A 177 29.95 -1.98 3.38
C GLY A 177 28.51 -2.42 3.55
N VAL A 178 27.73 -1.79 4.45
CA VAL A 178 26.33 -2.09 4.71
C VAL A 178 25.43 -1.07 4.01
N THR A 179 24.66 -1.55 3.04
CA THR A 179 23.75 -0.72 2.23
C THR A 179 22.37 -0.59 2.88
N ASP A 180 21.52 0.28 2.32
CA ASP A 180 20.23 0.69 2.87
C ASP A 180 19.37 -0.46 3.40
N GLU A 181 19.14 -1.48 2.59
CA GLU A 181 18.27 -2.61 2.95
C GLU A 181 18.69 -3.28 4.26
N PHE A 182 20.00 -3.32 4.53
CA PHE A 182 20.62 -4.09 5.62
C PHE A 182 21.17 -3.20 6.75
N VAL A 183 20.90 -1.90 6.74
CA VAL A 183 21.36 -0.98 7.79
C VAL A 183 20.96 -1.54 9.14
N LYS A 184 21.96 -1.71 10.01
CA LYS A 184 21.77 -2.18 11.39
C LYS A 184 21.10 -1.10 12.23
N PRO A 185 20.43 -1.45 13.33
CA PRO A 185 19.76 -0.48 14.20
C PRO A 185 20.65 0.67 14.61
N ILE A 186 20.20 1.89 14.39
CA ILE A 186 20.84 3.14 14.82
C ILE A 186 19.81 3.95 15.61
N HIS A 187 20.14 4.30 16.85
CA HIS A 187 19.31 5.14 17.71
C HIS A 187 19.94 6.53 17.87
N ASN A 188 19.10 7.55 17.76
CA ASN A 188 19.51 8.92 18.02
C ASN A 188 19.62 9.17 19.54
N SER A 189 20.85 9.24 20.06
CA SER A 189 21.09 9.41 21.48
C SER A 189 20.83 10.82 22.03
N THR A 190 20.47 11.76 21.15
CA THR A 190 20.17 13.16 21.56
C THR A 190 18.70 13.34 21.97
N VAL A 191 17.84 12.34 21.71
CA VAL A 191 16.40 12.39 21.99
C VAL A 191 15.93 11.09 22.66
N ASP A 192 14.90 11.18 23.50
CA ASP A 192 14.17 10.00 24.01
C ASP A 192 13.04 9.65 23.04
N GLY A 193 13.41 9.06 21.91
CA GLY A 193 12.50 8.75 20.81
C GLY A 193 11.90 7.35 20.87
N THR A 194 11.93 6.65 22.01
CA THR A 194 11.30 5.32 22.14
C THR A 194 9.79 5.42 22.32
N ILE A 195 9.06 4.48 21.70
CA ILE A 195 7.60 4.41 21.82
C ILE A 195 7.20 3.96 23.22
N LYS A 196 6.29 4.69 23.87
CA LYS A 196 5.81 4.44 25.22
C LYS A 196 4.29 4.25 25.28
N GLU A 197 3.83 3.71 26.38
CA GLU A 197 2.40 3.54 26.66
C GLU A 197 1.61 4.81 26.40
N GLY A 198 0.55 4.70 25.64
CA GLY A 198 -0.35 5.79 25.30
C GLY A 198 0.16 6.79 24.28
N ASP A 199 1.32 6.57 23.64
CA ASP A 199 1.79 7.42 22.55
C ASP A 199 0.96 7.17 21.28
N VAL A 200 1.07 8.12 20.35
CA VAL A 200 0.48 8.01 19.01
C VAL A 200 1.53 7.44 18.07
N VAL A 201 1.15 6.44 17.30
CA VAL A 201 1.99 5.85 16.25
C VAL A 201 1.26 5.91 14.92
N ILE A 202 1.85 6.54 13.91
CA ILE A 202 1.36 6.52 12.54
C ILE A 202 2.34 5.71 11.69
N PHE A 203 1.90 4.55 11.21
CA PHE A 203 2.67 3.76 10.24
C PHE A 203 2.30 4.22 8.84
N PHE A 204 3.17 5.01 8.20
CA PHE A 204 2.84 5.72 6.96
C PHE A 204 3.02 4.90 5.67
N ASN A 205 3.31 3.61 5.75
CA ASN A 205 3.26 2.72 4.59
C ASN A 205 1.81 2.53 4.11
N TYR A 206 1.53 2.78 2.83
CA TYR A 206 0.22 2.53 2.24
C TYR A 206 0.09 1.13 1.63
N ARG A 207 1.19 0.42 1.37
CA ARG A 207 1.17 -0.99 1.00
C ARG A 207 1.29 -1.86 2.24
N ASN A 208 0.38 -2.82 2.38
CA ASN A 208 0.12 -3.54 3.62
C ASN A 208 1.01 -4.77 3.88
N ASP A 209 1.51 -5.44 2.83
CA ASP A 209 2.12 -6.79 2.94
C ASP A 209 3.32 -6.87 3.90
N ARG A 210 4.10 -5.79 4.02
CA ARG A 210 5.29 -5.71 4.86
C ARG A 210 5.14 -4.85 6.12
N ALA A 211 3.94 -4.30 6.36
CA ALA A 211 3.66 -3.52 7.57
C ALA A 211 2.99 -4.37 8.67
N LYS A 212 2.51 -5.56 8.33
CA LYS A 212 1.73 -6.41 9.24
C LYS A 212 2.49 -6.86 10.46
N GLU A 213 3.68 -7.41 10.30
CA GLU A 213 4.39 -8.10 11.38
C GLU A 213 4.80 -7.16 12.49
N LEU A 214 5.34 -5.99 12.16
CA LEU A 214 5.67 -4.99 13.16
C LEU A 214 4.40 -4.43 13.85
N THR A 215 3.29 -4.28 13.11
CA THR A 215 2.01 -3.91 13.72
C THR A 215 1.51 -4.98 14.67
N ILE A 216 1.65 -6.27 14.34
CA ILE A 216 1.23 -7.38 15.21
C ILE A 216 1.94 -7.29 16.56
N VAL A 217 3.25 -7.19 16.57
CA VAL A 217 4.04 -7.22 17.83
C VAL A 217 3.89 -5.97 18.66
N LEU A 218 3.49 -4.85 18.06
CA LEU A 218 3.24 -3.61 18.78
C LEU A 218 1.82 -3.52 19.37
N THR A 219 0.82 -4.18 18.73
CA THR A 219 -0.59 -3.92 19.04
C THR A 219 -1.49 -5.13 19.18
N GLN A 220 -1.16 -6.29 18.58
CA GLN A 220 -2.12 -7.40 18.44
C GLN A 220 -1.80 -8.61 19.31
N GLN A 221 -0.53 -8.96 19.44
CA GLN A 221 -0.13 -10.22 20.07
C GLN A 221 1.20 -10.12 20.79
N ASP A 222 1.19 -10.48 22.07
CA ASP A 222 2.41 -10.69 22.83
C ASP A 222 3.14 -11.94 22.32
N MET A 223 4.43 -11.82 22.12
CA MET A 223 5.35 -12.88 21.70
C MET A 223 6.47 -12.99 22.74
N GLU A 224 6.11 -13.37 23.96
CA GLU A 224 7.05 -13.44 25.09
C GLU A 224 8.24 -14.37 24.84
N ASP A 225 8.01 -15.49 24.14
CA ASP A 225 9.03 -16.43 23.69
C ASP A 225 10.05 -15.81 22.72
N GLN A 226 9.66 -14.74 22.02
CA GLN A 226 10.52 -13.94 21.15
C GLN A 226 11.00 -12.65 21.85
N GLY A 227 10.60 -12.39 23.08
CA GLY A 227 10.95 -11.19 23.84
C GLY A 227 10.29 -9.91 23.30
N MET A 228 9.08 -10.02 22.76
CA MET A 228 8.27 -8.89 22.28
C MET A 228 6.90 -8.90 22.95
N THR A 229 6.45 -7.74 23.40
CA THR A 229 5.12 -7.55 24.00
C THR A 229 4.44 -6.34 23.41
N THR A 230 3.13 -6.38 23.30
CA THR A 230 2.33 -5.24 22.84
C THR A 230 2.46 -4.07 23.82
N ILE A 231 2.36 -2.85 23.28
CA ILE A 231 2.44 -1.64 24.09
C ILE A 231 1.01 -1.18 24.42
N PRO A 232 0.63 -1.13 25.70
CA PRO A 232 -0.73 -0.75 26.11
C PRO A 232 -1.09 0.67 25.70
N GLY A 233 -2.35 0.86 25.32
CA GLY A 233 -2.94 2.19 25.13
C GLY A 233 -2.40 2.99 23.94
N LEU A 234 -1.65 2.39 23.02
CA LEU A 234 -1.23 3.08 21.81
C LEU A 234 -2.43 3.56 20.99
N GLN A 235 -2.41 4.82 20.61
CA GLN A 235 -3.21 5.31 19.49
C GLN A 235 -2.44 4.92 18.20
N PHE A 236 -2.78 3.77 17.62
CA PHE A 236 -2.06 3.22 16.47
C PHE A 236 -2.84 3.40 15.18
N ASP A 237 -2.25 4.13 14.26
CA ASP A 237 -2.86 4.52 12.98
C ASP A 237 -2.10 3.90 11.82
N CYS A 238 -2.80 3.08 11.03
CA CYS A 238 -2.31 2.52 9.78
C CYS A 238 -2.68 3.44 8.61
N MET A 239 -1.75 3.73 7.70
CA MET A 239 -2.06 4.55 6.52
C MET A 239 -3.21 3.97 5.70
N THR A 240 -3.22 2.65 5.53
CA THR A 240 -4.28 1.87 4.85
C THR A 240 -4.60 0.62 5.67
N PRO A 241 -5.66 -0.14 5.36
CA PRO A 241 -5.94 -1.38 6.08
C PRO A 241 -4.82 -2.41 5.85
N TYR A 242 -4.13 -2.82 6.92
CA TYR A 242 -3.07 -3.82 6.83
C TYR A 242 -3.63 -5.23 6.94
N ASP A 243 -4.55 -5.48 7.86
CA ASP A 243 -5.25 -6.75 7.99
C ASP A 243 -6.65 -6.53 8.56
N ALA A 244 -7.64 -7.24 8.02
CA ALA A 244 -9.03 -7.11 8.47
C ALA A 244 -9.27 -7.67 9.89
N SER A 245 -8.36 -8.49 10.41
CA SER A 245 -8.43 -9.07 11.73
C SER A 245 -7.88 -8.18 12.85
N PHE A 246 -7.13 -7.12 12.51
CA PHE A 246 -6.51 -6.24 13.50
C PHE A 246 -7.56 -5.48 14.30
N GLN A 247 -7.35 -5.45 15.62
CA GLN A 247 -8.23 -4.78 16.57
C GLN A 247 -7.54 -3.56 17.19
N GLY A 248 -8.31 -2.53 17.51
CA GLY A 248 -7.79 -1.35 18.21
C GLY A 248 -6.85 -0.48 17.38
N VAL A 249 -6.73 -0.70 16.08
CA VAL A 249 -5.99 0.16 15.17
C VAL A 249 -6.95 1.04 14.37
N HIS A 250 -6.51 2.23 14.01
CA HIS A 250 -7.25 3.18 13.19
C HIS A 250 -6.71 3.18 11.76
N ILE A 251 -7.54 3.54 10.80
CA ILE A 251 -7.18 3.49 9.37
C ILE A 251 -7.35 4.89 8.77
N LEU A 252 -6.25 5.51 8.37
CA LEU A 252 -6.27 6.87 7.82
C LEU A 252 -6.99 6.94 6.46
N PHE A 253 -6.70 5.98 5.59
CA PHE A 253 -7.32 5.88 4.26
C PHE A 253 -7.93 4.48 4.08
N PRO A 254 -9.18 4.28 4.51
CA PRO A 254 -9.86 3.00 4.36
C PRO A 254 -10.08 2.65 2.90
N LYS A 255 -10.14 1.35 2.60
CA LYS A 255 -10.62 0.86 1.31
C LYS A 255 -12.13 1.05 1.26
N GLU A 256 -12.58 1.83 0.30
CA GLU A 256 -13.98 2.01 0.01
C GLU A 256 -14.34 1.19 -1.23
N ASN A 257 -15.40 0.40 -1.14
CA ASN A 257 -15.98 -0.20 -2.34
C ASN A 257 -16.50 0.92 -3.24
N VAL A 258 -16.23 0.80 -4.52
CA VAL A 258 -16.71 1.77 -5.50
C VAL A 258 -18.20 1.54 -5.71
N THR A 259 -19.02 2.44 -5.21
CA THR A 259 -20.48 2.45 -5.39
C THR A 259 -20.90 3.14 -6.67
N ASN A 260 -22.15 2.99 -7.05
CA ASN A 260 -22.72 3.59 -8.26
C ASN A 260 -21.94 3.20 -9.53
N THR A 261 -21.64 1.89 -9.62
CA THR A 261 -21.01 1.30 -10.80
C THR A 261 -22.04 1.10 -11.93
N LEU A 262 -21.55 0.84 -13.14
CA LEU A 262 -22.44 0.52 -14.28
C LEU A 262 -23.31 -0.71 -13.96
N GLY A 263 -22.72 -1.78 -13.38
CA GLY A 263 -23.47 -2.97 -12.98
C GLY A 263 -24.57 -2.67 -11.96
N GLU A 264 -24.28 -1.83 -10.96
CA GLU A 264 -25.27 -1.37 -9.98
C GLU A 264 -26.38 -0.54 -10.62
N SER A 265 -26.01 0.35 -11.53
CA SER A 265 -26.98 1.21 -12.25
C SER A 265 -27.90 0.42 -13.16
N LEU A 266 -27.40 -0.63 -13.84
CA LEU A 266 -28.21 -1.54 -14.65
C LEU A 266 -29.18 -2.33 -13.78
N ALA A 267 -28.70 -2.92 -12.68
CA ALA A 267 -29.51 -3.67 -11.73
C ALA A 267 -30.64 -2.82 -11.12
N SER A 268 -30.34 -1.58 -10.72
CA SER A 268 -31.33 -0.65 -10.16
C SER A 268 -32.47 -0.29 -11.12
N LYS A 269 -32.25 -0.49 -12.43
CA LYS A 269 -33.26 -0.29 -13.48
C LYS A 269 -33.94 -1.60 -13.93
N GLY A 270 -33.64 -2.72 -13.25
CA GLY A 270 -34.17 -4.03 -13.61
C GLY A 270 -33.63 -4.59 -14.93
N LEU A 271 -32.51 -4.05 -15.43
CA LEU A 271 -31.88 -4.49 -16.66
C LEU A 271 -31.02 -5.72 -16.43
N LYS A 272 -30.98 -6.60 -17.42
CA LYS A 272 -30.19 -7.84 -17.39
C LYS A 272 -28.81 -7.65 -18.00
N GLN A 273 -27.80 -8.18 -17.33
CA GLN A 273 -26.41 -8.03 -17.77
C GLN A 273 -25.67 -9.36 -17.76
N LEU A 274 -24.77 -9.54 -18.72
CA LEU A 274 -23.87 -10.68 -18.81
C LEU A 274 -22.43 -10.23 -18.74
N HIS A 275 -21.66 -10.88 -17.87
CA HIS A 275 -20.22 -10.68 -17.74
C HIS A 275 -19.50 -11.97 -18.14
N THR A 276 -18.60 -11.93 -19.12
CA THR A 276 -17.93 -13.12 -19.64
C THR A 276 -16.47 -12.89 -19.97
N ALA A 277 -15.64 -13.83 -19.59
CA ALA A 277 -14.23 -13.90 -19.95
C ALA A 277 -13.70 -15.32 -19.68
N GLU A 278 -12.49 -15.58 -20.14
CA GLU A 278 -11.75 -16.74 -19.65
C GLU A 278 -11.05 -16.44 -18.33
N THR A 279 -10.55 -17.48 -17.61
CA THR A 279 -10.05 -17.44 -16.23
C THR A 279 -9.15 -16.24 -15.93
N GLU A 280 -8.18 -15.93 -16.80
CA GLU A 280 -7.20 -14.87 -16.60
C GLU A 280 -7.83 -13.45 -16.51
N LYS A 281 -9.00 -13.24 -17.12
CA LYS A 281 -9.69 -11.96 -17.16
C LYS A 281 -11.08 -11.98 -16.51
N TYR A 282 -11.46 -13.09 -15.89
CA TYR A 282 -12.79 -13.21 -15.27
C TYR A 282 -12.98 -12.23 -14.11
N ALA A 283 -12.01 -12.15 -13.21
CA ALA A 283 -12.07 -11.19 -12.10
C ALA A 283 -12.14 -9.73 -12.59
N HIS A 284 -11.53 -9.42 -13.73
CA HIS A 284 -11.52 -8.08 -14.30
C HIS A 284 -12.92 -7.63 -14.75
N VAL A 285 -13.65 -8.49 -15.44
CA VAL A 285 -15.03 -8.19 -15.89
C VAL A 285 -16.10 -8.40 -14.80
N THR A 286 -15.74 -8.96 -13.65
CA THR A 286 -16.67 -9.20 -12.53
C THR A 286 -16.29 -8.34 -11.32
N PHE A 287 -15.36 -8.80 -10.47
CA PHE A 287 -14.95 -8.14 -9.23
C PHE A 287 -14.52 -6.69 -9.44
N PHE A 288 -13.54 -6.45 -10.33
CA PHE A 288 -13.01 -5.09 -10.55
C PHE A 288 -14.03 -4.20 -11.26
N PHE A 289 -14.72 -4.71 -12.30
CA PHE A 289 -15.75 -3.96 -13.00
C PHE A 289 -16.91 -3.58 -12.07
N ASN A 290 -17.24 -4.42 -11.09
CA ASN A 290 -18.26 -4.18 -10.08
C ASN A 290 -17.77 -3.38 -8.87
N GLY A 291 -16.62 -2.71 -8.97
CA GLY A 291 -16.14 -1.81 -7.92
C GLY A 291 -15.57 -2.51 -6.69
N GLY A 292 -15.09 -3.74 -6.82
CA GLY A 292 -14.57 -4.56 -5.71
C GLY A 292 -15.63 -5.47 -5.07
N ARG A 293 -16.78 -5.67 -5.76
CA ARG A 293 -17.88 -6.52 -5.28
C ARG A 293 -17.80 -7.93 -5.88
N GLU A 294 -17.69 -8.95 -5.03
CA GLU A 294 -17.70 -10.36 -5.45
C GLU A 294 -19.10 -10.85 -5.86
N THR A 295 -20.11 -10.51 -5.06
CA THR A 295 -21.48 -10.98 -5.28
C THR A 295 -22.09 -10.32 -6.51
N PRO A 296 -22.63 -11.08 -7.48
CA PRO A 296 -23.33 -10.52 -8.62
C PRO A 296 -24.45 -9.55 -8.21
N TYR A 297 -24.74 -8.58 -9.03
CA TYR A 297 -25.93 -7.74 -8.91
C TYR A 297 -27.19 -8.51 -9.33
N GLU A 298 -28.35 -8.03 -8.94
CA GLU A 298 -29.62 -8.58 -9.44
C GLU A 298 -29.67 -8.43 -10.98
N GLY A 299 -30.03 -9.51 -11.68
CA GLY A 299 -30.02 -9.54 -13.15
C GLY A 299 -28.64 -9.72 -13.79
N GLU A 300 -27.58 -9.88 -13.00
CA GLU A 300 -26.22 -10.16 -13.49
C GLU A 300 -25.99 -11.67 -13.60
N GLU A 301 -25.69 -12.14 -14.79
CA GLU A 301 -25.22 -13.49 -15.06
C GLU A 301 -23.75 -13.49 -15.46
N ARG A 302 -23.06 -14.58 -15.17
CA ARG A 302 -21.62 -14.72 -15.40
C ARG A 302 -21.31 -16.00 -16.15
N ILE A 303 -20.51 -15.89 -17.22
CA ILE A 303 -19.99 -17.04 -17.96
C ILE A 303 -18.47 -17.04 -17.83
N LEU A 304 -17.94 -18.09 -17.18
CA LEU A 304 -16.51 -18.34 -17.08
C LEU A 304 -16.11 -19.41 -18.08
N VAL A 305 -15.08 -19.13 -18.86
CA VAL A 305 -14.40 -20.09 -19.73
C VAL A 305 -13.03 -20.41 -19.14
N ALA A 306 -12.65 -21.68 -19.07
CA ALA A 306 -11.34 -22.06 -18.56
C ALA A 306 -10.22 -21.61 -19.51
N SER A 307 -9.20 -20.93 -18.99
CA SER A 307 -7.98 -20.66 -19.77
C SER A 307 -7.18 -21.94 -20.03
N PRO A 308 -6.44 -22.02 -21.14
CA PRO A 308 -5.67 -23.20 -21.47
C PRO A 308 -4.54 -23.45 -20.43
N LYS A 309 -4.35 -24.72 -20.05
CA LYS A 309 -3.30 -25.13 -19.12
C LYS A 309 -1.97 -25.32 -19.84
N VAL A 310 -1.36 -24.21 -20.25
CA VAL A 310 -0.03 -24.18 -20.89
C VAL A 310 0.98 -23.46 -19.95
N GLN A 311 2.25 -23.70 -20.15
CA GLN A 311 3.30 -23.07 -19.32
C GLN A 311 3.38 -21.57 -19.57
N THR A 312 3.31 -21.16 -20.84
CA THR A 312 3.26 -19.76 -21.30
C THR A 312 2.30 -19.65 -22.46
N TYR A 313 1.63 -18.48 -22.60
CA TYR A 313 0.54 -18.33 -23.59
C TYR A 313 1.00 -18.11 -25.02
N ASP A 314 2.28 -17.94 -25.30
CA ASP A 314 2.86 -18.01 -26.64
C ASP A 314 2.71 -19.41 -27.28
N LEU A 315 2.61 -20.45 -26.44
CA LEU A 315 2.37 -21.82 -26.90
C LEU A 315 0.93 -22.05 -27.40
N LYS A 316 0.00 -21.18 -27.03
CA LYS A 316 -1.38 -21.19 -27.49
C LYS A 316 -1.94 -19.75 -27.57
N PRO A 317 -1.54 -18.96 -28.59
CA PRO A 317 -1.85 -17.53 -28.68
C PRO A 317 -3.34 -17.18 -28.75
N GLU A 318 -4.16 -18.06 -29.31
CA GLU A 318 -5.62 -17.90 -29.32
C GLU A 318 -6.25 -18.08 -27.92
N MET A 319 -5.51 -18.69 -26.99
CA MET A 319 -6.01 -19.03 -25.65
C MET A 319 -7.38 -19.74 -25.73
N SER A 320 -8.40 -19.21 -25.06
CA SER A 320 -9.79 -19.70 -25.12
C SER A 320 -10.74 -18.75 -25.86
N ALA A 321 -10.21 -17.84 -26.69
CA ALA A 321 -10.99 -16.81 -27.35
C ALA A 321 -12.13 -17.37 -28.21
N PHE A 322 -11.92 -18.50 -28.91
CA PHE A 322 -12.98 -19.12 -29.74
C PHE A 322 -14.14 -19.64 -28.87
N GLU A 323 -13.87 -20.26 -27.72
CA GLU A 323 -14.95 -20.74 -26.84
C GLU A 323 -15.68 -19.56 -26.19
N VAL A 324 -14.95 -18.50 -25.76
CA VAL A 324 -15.57 -17.25 -25.28
C VAL A 324 -16.48 -16.65 -26.33
N LYS A 325 -16.00 -16.57 -27.59
CA LYS A 325 -16.78 -16.07 -28.72
C LYS A 325 -18.03 -16.91 -28.93
N ASP A 326 -17.94 -18.25 -28.92
CA ASP A 326 -19.09 -19.11 -29.20
C ASP A 326 -20.18 -18.94 -28.13
N LYS A 327 -19.81 -18.94 -26.83
CA LYS A 327 -20.74 -18.68 -25.72
C LYS A 327 -21.33 -17.27 -25.78
N LEU A 328 -20.53 -16.27 -26.15
CA LEU A 328 -20.99 -14.91 -26.33
C LEU A 328 -22.04 -14.81 -27.45
N VAL A 329 -21.80 -15.46 -28.60
CA VAL A 329 -22.75 -15.49 -29.74
C VAL A 329 -24.07 -16.19 -29.39
N GLU A 330 -24.00 -17.29 -28.60
CA GLU A 330 -25.19 -17.96 -28.07
C GLU A 330 -25.99 -17.01 -27.18
N ALA A 331 -25.33 -16.35 -26.20
CA ALA A 331 -25.95 -15.41 -25.29
C ALA A 331 -26.61 -14.22 -26.04
N ILE A 332 -25.96 -13.70 -27.08
CA ILE A 332 -26.54 -12.63 -27.94
C ILE A 332 -27.79 -13.11 -28.65
N LYS A 333 -27.77 -14.35 -29.19
CA LYS A 333 -28.93 -14.93 -29.91
C LYS A 333 -30.14 -15.21 -29.01
N GLU A 334 -29.90 -15.38 -27.70
CA GLU A 334 -31.00 -15.54 -26.73
C GLU A 334 -31.81 -14.26 -26.54
N ASP A 335 -31.28 -13.10 -26.94
CA ASP A 335 -31.94 -11.78 -26.86
C ASP A 335 -32.44 -11.48 -25.42
N LYS A 336 -31.67 -11.94 -24.43
CA LYS A 336 -32.03 -11.91 -23.01
C LYS A 336 -31.39 -10.74 -22.26
N TYR A 337 -30.23 -10.27 -22.70
CA TYR A 337 -29.41 -9.30 -21.98
C TYR A 337 -29.50 -7.92 -22.61
N ASP A 338 -29.66 -6.90 -21.76
CA ASP A 338 -29.64 -5.49 -22.15
C ASP A 338 -28.20 -4.96 -22.27
N PHE A 339 -27.28 -5.60 -21.55
CA PHE A 339 -25.86 -5.22 -21.54
C PHE A 339 -24.97 -6.46 -21.44
N ILE A 340 -23.88 -6.48 -22.21
CA ILE A 340 -22.88 -7.56 -22.15
C ILE A 340 -21.49 -6.93 -22.07
N VAL A 341 -20.69 -7.40 -21.09
CA VAL A 341 -19.26 -7.11 -21.00
C VAL A 341 -18.46 -8.37 -21.27
N VAL A 342 -17.51 -8.29 -22.18
CA VAL A 342 -16.60 -9.38 -22.52
C VAL A 342 -15.16 -8.88 -22.53
N ASN A 343 -14.24 -9.72 -22.06
CA ASN A 343 -12.81 -9.51 -22.23
C ASN A 343 -12.17 -10.73 -22.88
N PHE A 344 -11.49 -10.51 -24.01
CA PHE A 344 -10.65 -11.50 -24.66
C PHE A 344 -9.22 -11.37 -24.10
N ALA A 345 -8.79 -12.35 -23.32
CA ALA A 345 -7.55 -12.30 -22.56
C ALA A 345 -6.28 -12.39 -23.41
N ASN A 346 -6.37 -12.95 -24.60
CA ASN A 346 -5.22 -13.30 -25.44
C ASN A 346 -4.35 -12.08 -25.81
N GLY A 347 -4.93 -10.93 -26.12
CA GLY A 347 -4.17 -9.72 -26.48
C GLY A 347 -3.21 -9.28 -25.37
N ASP A 348 -3.67 -9.27 -24.12
CA ASP A 348 -2.88 -8.89 -22.96
C ASP A 348 -1.91 -10.01 -22.54
N MET A 349 -2.42 -11.23 -22.35
CA MET A 349 -1.65 -12.35 -21.81
C MET A 349 -0.52 -12.81 -22.73
N VAL A 350 -0.78 -12.87 -24.04
CA VAL A 350 0.24 -13.18 -25.04
C VAL A 350 1.22 -12.02 -25.22
N GLY A 351 0.71 -10.77 -25.11
CA GLY A 351 1.54 -9.56 -25.12
C GLY A 351 2.64 -9.59 -24.09
N HIS A 352 2.35 -10.08 -22.88
CA HIS A 352 3.33 -10.22 -21.79
C HIS A 352 4.47 -11.20 -22.08
N THR A 353 4.32 -12.11 -23.04
CA THR A 353 5.40 -13.04 -23.41
C THR A 353 6.52 -12.38 -24.21
N GLY A 354 6.24 -11.26 -24.88
CA GLY A 354 7.20 -10.56 -25.73
C GLY A 354 7.55 -11.29 -27.03
N ILE A 355 6.87 -12.40 -27.36
CA ILE A 355 7.11 -13.22 -28.56
C ILE A 355 6.27 -12.70 -29.72
N TYR A 356 6.91 -12.02 -30.67
CA TYR A 356 6.25 -11.28 -31.76
C TYR A 356 5.31 -12.14 -32.59
N GLU A 357 5.72 -13.34 -32.99
CA GLU A 357 4.92 -14.26 -33.81
C GLU A 357 3.66 -14.73 -33.09
N ALA A 358 3.74 -14.87 -31.75
CA ALA A 358 2.59 -15.21 -30.93
C ALA A 358 1.63 -14.02 -30.79
N ILE A 359 2.17 -12.82 -30.58
CA ILE A 359 1.39 -11.58 -30.49
C ILE A 359 0.63 -11.33 -31.80
N GLU A 360 1.30 -11.49 -32.95
CA GLU A 360 0.66 -11.35 -34.26
C GLU A 360 -0.52 -12.32 -34.43
N LYS A 361 -0.39 -13.57 -33.97
CA LYS A 361 -1.49 -14.56 -34.00
C LYS A 361 -2.63 -14.19 -33.04
N ALA A 362 -2.30 -13.65 -31.88
CA ALA A 362 -3.32 -13.24 -30.90
C ALA A 362 -4.16 -12.04 -31.38
N VAL A 363 -3.60 -11.20 -32.26
CA VAL A 363 -4.28 -10.02 -32.81
C VAL A 363 -5.12 -10.36 -34.06
N LYS A 364 -4.70 -11.35 -34.85
CA LYS A 364 -5.42 -11.81 -36.08
C LYS A 364 -6.60 -12.71 -35.76
#